data_d00a70a954ea2d8fed086f40b0dd797d
#
_entry.id   d00a70a954ea2d8fed086f40b0dd797d
#
_cell.length_a   1.000
_cell.length_b   1.000
_cell.length_c   1.000
_cell.angle_alpha   90.00
_cell.angle_beta   90.00
_cell.angle_gamma   90.00
#
_symmetry.space_group_name_H-M   'P 1'
#
loop_
_entity.id
_entity.type
_entity.pdbx_description
1 polymer ?
#
loop_
_entity_poly.entity_id
_entity_poly.type
_entity_poly.pdbx_seq_one_letter_code
_entity_poly.pdbx_strand_id
1 'polypeptide(L)'
;AQRNREGVLPGESRILAIVRKEEDVEGLPKQIAKRLSEEGIPKDQVEPFLRRLTMVMLDAVKPETYGALKQALGESERVRSFYLSTPPDLFIPICENLAKAEILTPTSRVILEKPLGRDLASARAINDAVARILPESRTYRIDHYLGKETVQNLLVLRFANTLFERSWSSRDIDHVQITVAETVGLEQRAGYYDKSGHMRDMVQNHLMQLLTLFAIEPPNMLEAGAVREEKIKVLKALRPIVGPDVQRYTVRGQYGAGQIDGQRVRGYSEELGHGSNTETFVAIRCEVDNWRWAGVPIYLR
;
A
#
# COMPACT_ATOMS: atom_id res chain seq x y z
N ALA A 1 14.34 -11.40 3.85
CA ALA A 1 14.78 -12.77 4.11
C ALA A 1 14.19 -13.75 3.08
N GLN A 2 12.84 -13.82 2.94
CA GLN A 2 12.19 -14.76 2.02
C GLN A 2 12.71 -14.62 0.57
N ARG A 3 12.71 -13.44 -0.01
CA ARG A 3 13.20 -13.18 -1.38
C ARG A 3 14.69 -13.50 -1.55
N ASN A 4 15.47 -13.35 -0.48
CA ASN A 4 16.88 -13.77 -0.49
C ASN A 4 17.01 -15.29 -0.58
N ARG A 5 16.18 -16.03 0.16
CA ARG A 5 16.11 -17.50 0.13
C ARG A 5 15.68 -18.03 -1.23
N GLU A 6 14.70 -17.39 -1.85
CA GLU A 6 14.17 -17.73 -3.17
C GLU A 6 15.14 -17.37 -4.32
N GLY A 7 16.29 -16.75 -4.02
CA GLY A 7 17.25 -16.30 -5.03
C GLY A 7 16.76 -15.11 -5.88
N VAL A 8 15.68 -14.48 -5.49
CA VAL A 8 15.07 -13.35 -6.22
C VAL A 8 15.87 -12.05 -6.01
N LEU A 9 16.56 -11.91 -4.87
CA LEU A 9 17.46 -10.78 -4.67
C LEU A 9 18.79 -11.05 -5.36
N PRO A 10 19.23 -10.20 -6.30
CA PRO A 10 20.54 -10.33 -6.92
C PRO A 10 21.66 -10.48 -5.87
N GLY A 11 22.67 -11.29 -6.16
CA GLY A 11 23.73 -11.63 -5.22
C GLY A 11 24.43 -10.43 -4.59
N GLU A 12 24.55 -9.36 -5.35
CA GLU A 12 25.22 -8.12 -4.94
C GLU A 12 24.28 -7.07 -4.30
N SER A 13 23.00 -7.37 -4.09
CA SER A 13 22.06 -6.42 -3.48
C SER A 13 22.50 -6.08 -2.05
N ARG A 14 22.53 -4.80 -1.73
CA ARG A 14 22.76 -4.26 -0.38
C ARG A 14 21.50 -3.64 0.15
N ILE A 15 21.27 -3.69 1.44
CA ILE A 15 20.14 -3.09 2.13
C ILE A 15 20.70 -2.10 3.15
N LEU A 16 20.46 -0.82 2.94
CA LEU A 16 20.81 0.22 3.90
C LEU A 16 19.57 0.52 4.74
N ALA A 17 19.61 0.14 6.00
CA ALA A 17 18.53 0.42 6.94
C ALA A 17 18.82 1.73 7.68
N ILE A 18 17.89 2.66 7.55
CA ILE A 18 18.01 3.98 8.17
C ILE A 18 17.50 3.91 9.61
N VAL A 19 18.31 4.33 10.55
CA VAL A 19 18.00 4.38 11.97
C VAL A 19 18.21 5.79 12.53
N ARG A 20 17.45 6.17 13.56
CA ARG A 20 17.53 7.48 14.17
C ARG A 20 18.39 7.52 15.43
N LYS A 21 18.51 6.38 16.10
CA LYS A 21 19.17 6.26 17.38
C LYS A 21 20.40 5.36 17.26
N GLU A 22 21.44 5.70 18.01
CA GLU A 22 22.67 4.92 18.04
C GLU A 22 22.43 3.48 18.55
N GLU A 23 21.55 3.32 19.52
CA GLU A 23 21.16 2.00 20.06
C GLU A 23 20.56 1.07 18.99
N ASP A 24 19.91 1.61 17.96
CA ASP A 24 19.30 0.85 16.88
C ASP A 24 20.34 0.30 15.89
N VAL A 25 21.54 0.90 15.81
CA VAL A 25 22.59 0.45 14.91
C VAL A 25 23.00 -0.99 15.23
N GLU A 26 23.16 -1.31 16.50
CA GLU A 26 23.47 -2.67 16.95
C GLU A 26 22.21 -3.49 17.30
N GLY A 27 21.17 -2.82 17.75
CA GLY A 27 19.92 -3.44 18.25
C GLY A 27 19.09 -4.05 17.12
N LEU A 28 18.92 -3.33 16.01
CA LEU A 28 18.04 -3.75 14.91
C LEU A 28 18.50 -5.06 14.24
N PRO A 29 19.78 -5.28 13.90
CA PRO A 29 20.22 -6.56 13.36
C PRO A 29 19.94 -7.74 14.28
N LYS A 30 20.10 -7.57 15.61
CA LYS A 30 19.80 -8.59 16.60
C LYS A 30 18.29 -8.90 16.67
N GLN A 31 17.46 -7.88 16.62
CA GLN A 31 16.00 -8.02 16.57
C GLN A 31 15.55 -8.75 15.29
N ILE A 32 16.12 -8.38 14.14
CA ILE A 32 15.83 -9.04 12.86
C ILE A 32 16.24 -10.52 12.93
N ALA A 33 17.43 -10.83 13.43
CA ALA A 33 17.90 -12.20 13.58
C ALA A 33 16.96 -13.04 14.47
N LYS A 34 16.56 -12.46 15.61
CA LYS A 34 15.61 -13.10 16.54
C LYS A 34 14.28 -13.38 15.85
N ARG A 35 13.68 -12.37 15.19
CA ARG A 35 12.39 -12.51 14.51
C ARG A 35 12.43 -13.57 13.41
N LEU A 36 13.47 -13.58 12.59
CA LEU A 36 13.63 -14.57 11.54
C LEU A 36 13.78 -16.01 12.10
N SER A 37 14.45 -16.14 13.24
CA SER A 37 14.56 -17.44 13.94
C SER A 37 13.22 -17.89 14.52
N GLU A 38 12.43 -16.97 15.08
CA GLU A 38 11.07 -17.24 15.57
C GLU A 38 10.12 -17.67 14.44
N GLU A 39 10.33 -17.16 13.23
CA GLU A 39 9.61 -17.58 12.01
C GLU A 39 10.14 -18.88 11.40
N GLY A 40 11.05 -19.58 12.08
CA GLY A 40 11.58 -20.87 11.66
C GLY A 40 12.59 -20.83 10.53
N ILE A 41 13.18 -19.64 10.24
CA ILE A 41 14.22 -19.53 9.22
C ILE A 41 15.55 -20.05 9.78
N PRO A 42 16.23 -21.03 9.11
CA PRO A 42 17.48 -21.61 9.57
C PRO A 42 18.62 -20.57 9.66
N LYS A 43 19.53 -20.74 10.63
CA LYS A 43 20.63 -19.79 10.87
C LYS A 43 21.55 -19.61 9.65
N ASP A 44 21.79 -20.65 8.90
CA ASP A 44 22.60 -20.63 7.67
C ASP A 44 21.98 -19.77 6.56
N GLN A 45 20.70 -19.45 6.64
CA GLN A 45 19.99 -18.54 5.76
C GLN A 45 19.86 -17.11 6.35
N VAL A 46 19.81 -17.01 7.68
CA VAL A 46 19.73 -15.71 8.38
C VAL A 46 21.03 -14.93 8.24
N GLU A 47 22.18 -15.57 8.49
CA GLU A 47 23.47 -14.89 8.45
C GLU A 47 23.84 -14.28 7.09
N PRO A 48 23.66 -14.97 5.94
CA PRO A 48 23.91 -14.37 4.63
C PRO A 48 22.99 -13.17 4.34
N PHE A 49 21.76 -13.19 4.85
CA PHE A 49 20.85 -12.05 4.73
C PHE A 49 21.33 -10.87 5.57
N LEU A 50 21.72 -11.08 6.83
CA LEU A 50 22.23 -10.04 7.72
C LEU A 50 23.49 -9.36 7.18
N ARG A 51 24.37 -10.10 6.50
CA ARG A 51 25.56 -9.53 5.84
C ARG A 51 25.25 -8.52 4.74
N ARG A 52 24.02 -8.53 4.21
CA ARG A 52 23.54 -7.52 3.23
C ARG A 52 23.05 -6.23 3.88
N LEU A 53 22.81 -6.25 5.19
CA LEU A 53 22.31 -5.10 5.93
C LEU A 53 23.46 -4.19 6.35
N THR A 54 23.29 -2.92 6.13
CA THR A 54 24.16 -1.86 6.66
C THR A 54 23.26 -0.84 7.36
N MET A 55 23.54 -0.57 8.64
CA MET A 55 22.81 0.46 9.37
C MET A 55 23.42 1.82 9.07
N VAL A 56 22.58 2.80 8.77
CA VAL A 56 23.00 4.19 8.54
C VAL A 56 22.19 5.09 9.46
N MET A 57 22.89 5.78 10.35
CA MET A 57 22.25 6.76 11.23
C MET A 57 21.93 8.04 10.46
N LEU A 58 20.65 8.40 10.39
CA LEU A 58 20.16 9.56 9.66
C LEU A 58 18.86 10.08 10.27
N ASP A 59 18.75 11.39 10.42
CA ASP A 59 17.49 12.06 10.72
C ASP A 59 16.88 12.60 9.42
N ALA A 60 15.70 12.08 9.06
CA ALA A 60 15.05 12.35 7.79
C ALA A 60 14.79 13.85 7.51
N VAL A 61 14.66 14.67 8.56
CA VAL A 61 14.41 16.12 8.44
C VAL A 61 15.66 16.96 8.48
N LYS A 62 16.84 16.37 8.77
CA LYS A 62 18.11 17.07 8.91
C LYS A 62 19.01 16.84 7.70
N PRO A 63 19.15 17.85 6.78
CA PRO A 63 19.93 17.68 5.55
C PRO A 63 21.39 17.28 5.79
N GLU A 64 22.00 17.78 6.87
CA GLU A 64 23.40 17.52 7.24
C GLU A 64 23.70 16.04 7.51
N THR A 65 22.67 15.26 7.88
CA THR A 65 22.86 13.83 8.18
C THR A 65 22.93 12.95 6.94
N TYR A 66 22.55 13.47 5.76
CA TYR A 66 22.52 12.71 4.51
C TYR A 66 23.92 12.40 3.94
N GLY A 67 24.95 13.08 4.42
CA GLY A 67 26.33 12.78 4.09
C GLY A 67 26.73 11.34 4.43
N ALA A 68 26.27 10.83 5.58
CA ALA A 68 26.51 9.44 5.99
C ALA A 68 25.85 8.44 5.02
N LEU A 69 24.64 8.73 4.54
CA LEU A 69 23.96 7.90 3.55
C LEU A 69 24.69 7.95 2.20
N LYS A 70 25.14 9.12 1.74
CA LYS A 70 25.92 9.29 0.51
C LYS A 70 27.20 8.47 0.56
N GLN A 71 27.92 8.52 1.67
CA GLN A 71 29.14 7.75 1.90
C GLN A 71 28.88 6.23 1.91
N ALA A 72 27.81 5.79 2.60
CA ALA A 72 27.44 4.37 2.67
C ALA A 72 26.99 3.80 1.32
N LEU A 73 26.36 4.60 0.46
CA LEU A 73 25.98 4.21 -0.90
C LEU A 73 27.20 4.07 -1.81
N GLY A 74 28.19 4.94 -1.64
CA GLY A 74 29.38 5.02 -2.48
C GLY A 74 29.08 5.41 -3.94
N GLU A 75 30.10 5.46 -4.75
CA GLU A 75 30.00 5.63 -6.20
C GLU A 75 29.63 4.28 -6.83
N SER A 76 28.41 4.15 -7.30
CA SER A 76 27.90 2.92 -7.91
C SER A 76 26.81 3.23 -8.92
N GLU A 77 26.88 2.61 -10.09
CA GLU A 77 25.82 2.65 -11.12
C GLU A 77 24.60 1.79 -10.79
N ARG A 78 24.60 1.14 -9.63
CA ARG A 78 23.48 0.30 -9.19
C ARG A 78 22.19 1.11 -9.07
N VAL A 79 21.07 0.48 -9.39
CA VAL A 79 19.75 1.06 -9.15
C VAL A 79 19.56 1.26 -7.64
N ARG A 80 19.28 2.48 -7.24
CA ARG A 80 18.97 2.85 -5.85
C ARG A 80 17.46 2.92 -5.67
N SER A 81 16.93 2.07 -4.80
CA SER A 81 15.50 2.05 -4.48
C SER A 81 15.30 2.55 -3.04
N PHE A 82 14.66 3.72 -2.90
CA PHE A 82 14.38 4.35 -1.61
C PHE A 82 12.97 3.98 -1.18
N TYR A 83 12.89 3.08 -0.20
CA TYR A 83 11.63 2.62 0.38
C TYR A 83 11.28 3.45 1.61
N LEU A 84 10.23 4.27 1.49
CA LEU A 84 9.81 5.18 2.55
C LEU A 84 8.69 4.57 3.40
N SER A 85 9.07 3.73 4.36
CA SER A 85 8.18 3.20 5.40
C SER A 85 8.12 4.19 6.57
N THR A 86 7.73 5.43 6.28
CA THR A 86 7.69 6.55 7.22
C THR A 86 6.31 7.20 7.20
N PRO A 87 5.97 8.02 8.20
CA PRO A 87 4.78 8.86 8.11
C PRO A 87 4.79 9.74 6.86
N PRO A 88 3.63 10.02 6.25
CA PRO A 88 3.54 10.76 4.98
C PRO A 88 4.10 12.19 5.05
N ASP A 89 4.10 12.80 6.23
CA ASP A 89 4.66 14.13 6.46
C ASP A 89 6.19 14.18 6.20
N LEU A 90 6.86 13.01 6.18
CA LEU A 90 8.29 12.89 5.90
C LEU A 90 8.61 12.62 4.42
N PHE A 91 7.64 12.31 3.57
CA PHE A 91 7.92 11.98 2.18
C PHE A 91 8.57 13.12 1.42
N ILE A 92 8.04 14.34 1.56
CA ILE A 92 8.58 15.53 0.90
C ILE A 92 9.98 15.87 1.43
N PRO A 93 10.19 16.03 2.76
CA PRO A 93 11.52 16.32 3.29
C PRO A 93 12.57 15.27 2.88
N ILE A 94 12.24 13.99 2.91
CA ILE A 94 13.16 12.92 2.51
C ILE A 94 13.55 13.07 1.03
N CYS A 95 12.56 13.20 0.13
CA CYS A 95 12.84 13.31 -1.30
C CYS A 95 13.68 14.57 -1.63
N GLU A 96 13.36 15.71 -1.01
CA GLU A 96 14.12 16.94 -1.17
C GLU A 96 15.57 16.81 -0.66
N ASN A 97 15.76 16.20 0.51
CA ASN A 97 17.08 16.01 1.08
C ASN A 97 17.92 15.00 0.29
N LEU A 98 17.30 13.94 -0.25
CA LEU A 98 17.98 13.02 -1.18
C LEU A 98 18.46 13.74 -2.45
N ALA A 99 17.64 14.66 -2.99
CA ALA A 99 18.01 15.46 -4.15
C ALA A 99 19.12 16.48 -3.81
N LYS A 100 18.97 17.25 -2.70
CA LYS A 100 19.97 18.23 -2.25
C LYS A 100 21.34 17.63 -1.95
N ALA A 101 21.35 16.42 -1.40
CA ALA A 101 22.58 15.68 -1.11
C ALA A 101 23.17 14.99 -2.35
N GLU A 102 22.55 15.14 -3.53
CA GLU A 102 22.96 14.50 -4.79
C GLU A 102 23.07 12.96 -4.68
N ILE A 103 22.14 12.37 -3.95
CA ILE A 103 22.07 10.91 -3.75
C ILE A 103 21.30 10.24 -4.88
N LEU A 104 20.37 10.96 -5.50
CA LEU A 104 19.55 10.43 -6.58
C LEU A 104 20.36 10.31 -7.87
N THR A 105 20.22 9.17 -8.54
CA THR A 105 20.79 8.90 -9.85
C THR A 105 19.70 8.86 -10.92
N PRO A 106 20.02 8.88 -12.22
CA PRO A 106 19.03 8.70 -13.29
C PRO A 106 18.22 7.41 -13.21
N THR A 107 18.70 6.39 -12.49
CA THR A 107 18.02 5.11 -12.28
C THR A 107 17.38 4.95 -10.91
N SER A 108 17.52 5.97 -10.04
CA SER A 108 16.93 5.93 -8.69
C SER A 108 15.41 5.86 -8.74
N ARG A 109 14.85 5.11 -7.79
CA ARG A 109 13.41 4.91 -7.62
C ARG A 109 12.99 5.28 -6.21
N VAL A 110 11.80 5.85 -6.05
CA VAL A 110 11.19 6.06 -4.74
C VAL A 110 9.94 5.20 -4.60
N ILE A 111 9.80 4.58 -3.45
CA ILE A 111 8.67 3.73 -3.11
C ILE A 111 7.98 4.33 -1.89
N LEU A 112 6.73 4.71 -2.06
CA LEU A 112 5.89 5.34 -1.03
C LEU A 112 4.85 4.33 -0.54
N GLU A 113 4.69 4.24 0.77
CA GLU A 113 3.63 3.47 1.40
C GLU A 113 2.41 4.33 1.74
N LYS A 114 1.29 3.67 1.95
CA LYS A 114 0.08 4.32 2.48
C LYS A 114 0.29 4.76 3.95
N PRO A 115 -0.40 5.86 4.35
CA PRO A 115 -1.27 6.71 3.57
C PRO A 115 -0.52 7.74 2.71
N LEU A 116 -1.05 8.06 1.54
CA LEU A 116 -0.51 9.10 0.66
C LEU A 116 -1.24 10.43 0.91
N GLY A 117 -1.08 10.96 2.12
CA GLY A 117 -1.82 12.11 2.60
C GLY A 117 -3.07 11.74 3.41
N ARG A 118 -3.72 12.76 3.98
CA ARG A 118 -4.92 12.62 4.82
C ARG A 118 -6.21 12.93 4.06
N ASP A 119 -6.10 13.72 3.02
CA ASP A 119 -7.16 14.19 2.14
C ASP A 119 -6.63 14.45 0.72
N LEU A 120 -7.51 14.85 -0.19
CA LEU A 120 -7.15 15.11 -1.58
C LEU A 120 -6.11 16.24 -1.71
N ALA A 121 -6.17 17.27 -0.89
CA ALA A 121 -5.24 18.41 -0.96
C ALA A 121 -3.83 17.98 -0.56
N SER A 122 -3.68 17.30 0.57
CA SER A 122 -2.39 16.77 1.04
C SER A 122 -1.83 15.69 0.12
N ALA A 123 -2.69 14.82 -0.45
CA ALA A 123 -2.26 13.82 -1.42
C ALA A 123 -1.71 14.47 -2.71
N ARG A 124 -2.37 15.51 -3.21
CA ARG A 124 -1.88 16.31 -4.36
C ARG A 124 -0.55 16.99 -4.03
N ALA A 125 -0.45 17.63 -2.87
CA ALA A 125 0.79 18.29 -2.45
C ALA A 125 1.98 17.32 -2.42
N ILE A 126 1.80 16.11 -1.88
CA ILE A 126 2.83 15.06 -1.87
C ILE A 126 3.18 14.66 -3.31
N ASN A 127 2.17 14.36 -4.14
CA ASN A 127 2.41 13.95 -5.52
C ASN A 127 3.15 15.03 -6.33
N ASP A 128 2.73 16.29 -6.22
CA ASP A 128 3.35 17.40 -6.93
C ASP A 128 4.79 17.66 -6.46
N ALA A 129 5.04 17.54 -5.16
CA ALA A 129 6.39 17.69 -4.61
C ALA A 129 7.33 16.56 -5.08
N VAL A 130 6.88 15.32 -5.02
CA VAL A 130 7.68 14.18 -5.49
C VAL A 130 7.90 14.24 -7.00
N ALA A 131 6.89 14.63 -7.79
CA ALA A 131 6.98 14.73 -9.25
C ALA A 131 8.00 15.79 -9.72
N ARG A 132 8.26 16.83 -8.92
CA ARG A 132 9.34 17.80 -9.20
C ARG A 132 10.74 17.21 -9.05
N ILE A 133 10.88 16.11 -8.30
CA ILE A 133 12.18 15.50 -7.98
C ILE A 133 12.41 14.23 -8.80
N LEU A 134 11.40 13.38 -8.92
CA LEU A 134 11.47 12.12 -9.66
C LEU A 134 10.28 12.01 -10.63
N PRO A 135 10.49 11.54 -11.86
CA PRO A 135 9.41 11.31 -12.81
C PRO A 135 8.48 10.17 -12.31
N GLU A 136 7.25 10.17 -12.78
CA GLU A 136 6.23 9.18 -12.43
C GLU A 136 6.69 7.73 -12.71
N SER A 137 7.45 7.52 -13.78
CA SER A 137 8.01 6.20 -14.14
C SER A 137 8.98 5.62 -13.10
N ARG A 138 9.46 6.44 -12.16
CA ARG A 138 10.36 6.05 -11.07
C ARG A 138 9.76 6.24 -9.68
N THR A 139 8.47 6.61 -9.61
CA THR A 139 7.73 6.78 -8.37
C THR A 139 6.71 5.66 -8.22
N TYR A 140 6.88 4.83 -7.19
CA TYR A 140 6.03 3.68 -6.92
C TYR A 140 5.20 3.94 -5.67
N ARG A 141 3.89 3.77 -5.76
CA ARG A 141 2.95 3.82 -4.64
C ARG A 141 2.45 2.43 -4.37
N ILE A 142 2.75 1.91 -3.17
CA ILE A 142 2.44 0.52 -2.85
C ILE A 142 1.03 0.38 -2.31
N ASP A 143 0.28 -0.52 -2.93
CA ASP A 143 -0.87 -1.16 -2.34
C ASP A 143 -0.59 -2.68 -2.27
N HIS A 144 -0.45 -3.21 -1.05
CA HIS A 144 -0.06 -4.61 -0.84
C HIS A 144 -1.12 -5.61 -1.32
N TYR A 145 -2.39 -5.19 -1.49
CA TYR A 145 -3.43 -6.05 -2.08
C TYR A 145 -3.12 -6.41 -3.53
N LEU A 146 -2.49 -5.50 -4.28
CA LEU A 146 -2.06 -5.78 -5.64
C LEU A 146 -0.94 -6.81 -5.73
N GLY A 147 -0.26 -7.10 -4.62
CA GLY A 147 0.75 -8.16 -4.51
C GLY A 147 0.17 -9.54 -4.14
N LYS A 148 -1.12 -9.64 -3.79
CA LYS A 148 -1.76 -10.92 -3.49
C LYS A 148 -2.01 -11.70 -4.78
N GLU A 149 -1.61 -12.97 -4.82
CA GLU A 149 -1.79 -13.83 -6.00
C GLU A 149 -3.26 -13.91 -6.45
N THR A 150 -4.19 -14.02 -5.50
CA THR A 150 -5.63 -14.04 -5.78
C THR A 150 -6.11 -12.79 -6.49
N VAL A 151 -5.53 -11.64 -6.21
CA VAL A 151 -5.85 -10.36 -6.88
C VAL A 151 -5.24 -10.30 -8.27
N GLN A 152 -3.99 -10.73 -8.42
CA GLN A 152 -3.32 -10.80 -9.72
C GLN A 152 -4.00 -11.80 -10.65
N ASN A 153 -4.44 -12.93 -10.11
CA ASN A 153 -5.16 -13.96 -10.85
C ASN A 153 -6.49 -13.47 -11.46
N LEU A 154 -7.08 -12.39 -10.95
CA LEU A 154 -8.28 -11.80 -11.55
C LEU A 154 -8.06 -11.37 -13.00
N LEU A 155 -6.91 -10.77 -13.30
CA LEU A 155 -6.55 -10.37 -14.68
C LEU A 155 -6.36 -11.60 -15.58
N VAL A 156 -5.70 -12.63 -15.06
CA VAL A 156 -5.47 -13.88 -15.79
C VAL A 156 -6.81 -14.61 -16.02
N LEU A 157 -7.67 -14.68 -14.99
CA LEU A 157 -9.00 -15.29 -15.09
C LEU A 157 -9.81 -14.66 -16.22
N ARG A 158 -9.81 -13.35 -16.30
CA ARG A 158 -10.58 -12.63 -17.32
C ARG A 158 -9.93 -12.71 -18.70
N PHE A 159 -8.69 -12.29 -18.82
CA PHE A 159 -8.07 -12.00 -20.13
C PHE A 159 -7.39 -13.21 -20.77
N ALA A 160 -7.08 -14.25 -19.99
CA ALA A 160 -6.63 -15.53 -20.54
C ALA A 160 -7.77 -16.53 -20.82
N ASN A 161 -9.01 -16.20 -20.47
CA ASN A 161 -10.17 -17.09 -20.63
C ASN A 161 -11.33 -16.38 -21.33
N THR A 162 -11.52 -16.64 -22.61
CA THR A 162 -12.60 -16.05 -23.42
C THR A 162 -13.99 -16.38 -22.89
N LEU A 163 -14.15 -17.49 -22.18
CA LEU A 163 -15.41 -17.89 -21.57
C LEU A 163 -15.89 -16.86 -20.54
N PHE A 164 -15.01 -16.43 -19.66
CA PHE A 164 -15.34 -15.45 -18.63
C PHE A 164 -15.46 -14.03 -19.20
N GLU A 165 -14.54 -13.62 -20.05
CA GLU A 165 -14.55 -12.25 -20.57
C GLU A 165 -15.81 -11.92 -21.38
N ARG A 166 -16.40 -12.90 -22.08
CA ARG A 166 -17.65 -12.71 -22.83
C ARG A 166 -18.83 -12.36 -21.94
N SER A 167 -18.92 -12.98 -20.77
CA SER A 167 -20.00 -12.77 -19.78
C SER A 167 -19.67 -11.68 -18.76
N TRP A 168 -18.50 -11.00 -18.88
CA TRP A 168 -18.03 -10.02 -17.89
C TRP A 168 -18.55 -8.63 -18.18
N SER A 169 -19.88 -8.47 -18.13
CA SER A 169 -20.56 -7.20 -18.44
C SER A 169 -21.96 -7.16 -17.87
N SER A 170 -22.63 -6.02 -17.98
CA SER A 170 -24.03 -5.79 -17.58
C SER A 170 -25.06 -6.69 -18.29
N ARG A 171 -24.64 -7.44 -19.31
CA ARG A 171 -25.56 -8.38 -20.01
C ARG A 171 -25.79 -9.64 -19.19
N ASP A 172 -24.77 -10.08 -18.43
CA ASP A 172 -24.78 -11.37 -17.75
C ASP A 172 -24.60 -11.23 -16.24
N ILE A 173 -24.08 -10.08 -15.76
CA ILE A 173 -23.83 -9.82 -14.34
C ILE A 173 -24.89 -8.87 -13.78
N ASP A 174 -25.68 -9.38 -12.84
CA ASP A 174 -26.72 -8.62 -12.14
C ASP A 174 -26.13 -7.65 -11.11
N HIS A 175 -25.17 -8.11 -10.32
CA HIS A 175 -24.47 -7.29 -9.33
C HIS A 175 -23.09 -7.86 -9.00
N VAL A 176 -22.27 -7.02 -8.36
CA VAL A 176 -20.92 -7.40 -7.89
C VAL A 176 -20.81 -7.15 -6.40
N GLN A 177 -20.19 -8.05 -5.66
CA GLN A 177 -19.86 -7.87 -4.25
C GLN A 177 -18.35 -8.04 -4.05
N ILE A 178 -17.69 -7.00 -3.54
CA ILE A 178 -16.29 -7.04 -3.16
C ILE A 178 -16.23 -6.89 -1.65
N THR A 179 -15.85 -7.97 -0.97
CA THR A 179 -15.81 -8.02 0.49
C THR A 179 -14.37 -8.21 0.97
N VAL A 180 -13.94 -7.37 1.89
CA VAL A 180 -12.70 -7.53 2.64
C VAL A 180 -13.05 -7.50 4.13
N ALA A 181 -12.80 -8.59 4.82
CA ALA A 181 -13.00 -8.72 6.24
C ALA A 181 -11.70 -9.19 6.92
N GLU A 182 -11.32 -8.54 8.00
CA GLU A 182 -10.16 -8.89 8.80
C GLU A 182 -10.60 -9.22 10.22
N THR A 183 -9.93 -10.19 10.85
CA THR A 183 -10.19 -10.62 12.22
C THR A 183 -9.28 -9.92 13.23
N VAL A 184 -8.29 -9.17 12.74
CA VAL A 184 -7.31 -8.46 13.57
C VAL A 184 -7.94 -7.19 14.15
N GLY A 185 -7.84 -7.00 15.47
CA GLY A 185 -8.27 -5.80 16.17
C GLY A 185 -7.27 -4.62 16.01
N LEU A 186 -7.37 -3.63 16.90
CA LEU A 186 -6.54 -2.42 16.85
C LEU A 186 -5.06 -2.68 17.11
N GLU A 187 -4.74 -3.61 18.01
CA GLU A 187 -3.38 -3.90 18.47
C GLU A 187 -2.57 -2.62 18.78
N GLN A 188 -1.42 -2.45 18.11
CA GLN A 188 -0.56 -1.26 18.27
C GLN A 188 -0.92 -0.10 17.34
N ARG A 189 -1.98 -0.25 16.51
CA ARG A 189 -2.38 0.73 15.49
C ARG A 189 -3.49 1.68 15.93
N ALA A 190 -3.94 1.62 17.17
CA ALA A 190 -5.07 2.40 17.70
C ALA A 190 -4.98 3.90 17.35
N GLY A 191 -3.85 4.54 17.63
CA GLY A 191 -3.66 5.97 17.40
C GLY A 191 -3.66 6.39 15.93
N TYR A 192 -3.35 5.46 15.01
CA TYR A 192 -3.45 5.69 13.57
C TYR A 192 -4.87 5.43 13.08
N TYR A 193 -5.44 4.27 13.43
CA TYR A 193 -6.73 3.83 12.90
C TYR A 193 -7.87 4.74 13.34
N ASP A 194 -7.85 5.20 14.59
CA ASP A 194 -8.89 6.11 15.10
C ASP A 194 -8.94 7.47 14.39
N LYS A 195 -7.82 7.88 13.77
CA LYS A 195 -7.74 9.10 12.95
C LYS A 195 -8.06 8.88 11.47
N SER A 196 -7.88 7.66 10.96
CA SER A 196 -8.10 7.36 9.54
C SER A 196 -9.48 6.77 9.25
N GLY A 197 -9.93 5.81 10.06
CA GLY A 197 -11.15 5.05 9.84
C GLY A 197 -11.05 4.05 8.69
N HIS A 198 -12.04 3.18 8.59
CA HIS A 198 -12.08 2.12 7.59
C HIS A 198 -12.18 2.65 6.15
N MET A 199 -12.86 3.78 5.96
CA MET A 199 -13.00 4.40 4.64
C MET A 199 -11.64 4.72 4.03
N ARG A 200 -10.72 5.34 4.79
CA ARG A 200 -9.39 5.72 4.30
C ARG A 200 -8.39 4.57 4.37
N ASP A 201 -8.52 3.66 5.37
CA ASP A 201 -7.56 2.58 5.54
C ASP A 201 -7.81 1.42 4.57
N MET A 202 -9.05 1.17 4.15
CA MET A 202 -9.42 0.02 3.33
C MET A 202 -10.13 0.38 2.02
N VAL A 203 -11.14 1.23 2.05
CA VAL A 203 -11.98 1.49 0.88
C VAL A 203 -11.23 2.29 -0.17
N GLN A 204 -10.70 3.45 0.22
CA GLN A 204 -10.06 4.43 -0.67
C GLN A 204 -8.81 3.87 -1.41
N ASN A 205 -8.23 2.80 -0.93
CA ASN A 205 -7.09 2.12 -1.54
C ASN A 205 -7.45 0.71 -2.00
N HIS A 206 -7.46 -0.26 -1.12
CA HIS A 206 -7.57 -1.69 -1.45
C HIS A 206 -8.85 -2.05 -2.20
N LEU A 207 -10.02 -1.65 -1.68
CA LEU A 207 -11.30 -1.96 -2.32
C LEU A 207 -11.45 -1.24 -3.67
N MET A 208 -10.99 0.01 -3.76
CA MET A 208 -10.99 0.74 -5.05
C MET A 208 -10.02 0.12 -6.05
N GLN A 209 -8.88 -0.41 -5.64
CA GLN A 209 -7.99 -1.17 -6.51
C GLN A 209 -8.65 -2.45 -7.03
N LEU A 210 -9.33 -3.21 -6.14
CA LEU A 210 -10.07 -4.41 -6.53
C LEU A 210 -11.21 -4.09 -7.49
N LEU A 211 -11.99 -3.04 -7.21
CA LEU A 211 -13.06 -2.57 -8.10
C LEU A 211 -12.50 -2.23 -9.48
N THR A 212 -11.41 -1.47 -9.54
CA THR A 212 -10.82 -1.11 -10.83
C THR A 212 -10.34 -2.32 -11.60
N LEU A 213 -9.63 -3.28 -10.97
CA LEU A 213 -9.16 -4.50 -11.63
C LEU A 213 -10.32 -5.38 -12.12
N PHE A 214 -11.42 -5.42 -11.36
CA PHE A 214 -12.64 -6.12 -11.77
C PHE A 214 -13.27 -5.46 -13.00
N ALA A 215 -13.32 -4.12 -13.05
CA ALA A 215 -14.13 -3.36 -14.00
C ALA A 215 -13.40 -2.87 -15.26
N ILE A 216 -12.06 -2.99 -15.35
CA ILE A 216 -11.30 -2.49 -16.52
C ILE A 216 -11.72 -3.16 -17.82
N GLU A 217 -11.53 -2.46 -18.93
CA GLU A 217 -11.52 -3.08 -20.26
C GLU A 217 -10.21 -3.85 -20.48
N PRO A 218 -10.19 -4.82 -21.40
CA PRO A 218 -8.95 -5.50 -21.76
C PRO A 218 -7.91 -4.48 -22.22
N PRO A 219 -6.75 -4.37 -21.55
CA PRO A 219 -5.70 -3.48 -22.03
C PRO A 219 -5.09 -4.02 -23.33
N ASN A 220 -4.62 -3.15 -24.20
CA ASN A 220 -3.96 -3.56 -25.45
C ASN A 220 -2.68 -4.36 -25.22
N MET A 221 -2.03 -4.17 -24.06
CA MET A 221 -0.85 -4.91 -23.60
C MET A 221 -0.92 -5.09 -22.08
N LEU A 222 -0.42 -6.22 -21.56
CA LEU A 222 -0.34 -6.47 -20.11
C LEU A 222 0.89 -5.77 -19.50
N GLU A 223 1.03 -4.49 -19.78
CA GLU A 223 2.06 -3.62 -19.22
C GLU A 223 1.48 -2.66 -18.19
N ALA A 224 2.30 -2.26 -17.24
CA ALA A 224 1.89 -1.40 -16.12
C ALA A 224 1.20 -0.10 -16.58
N GLY A 225 1.67 0.51 -17.66
CA GLY A 225 1.10 1.73 -18.23
C GLY A 225 -0.31 1.50 -18.76
N ALA A 226 -0.48 0.52 -19.65
CA ALA A 226 -1.78 0.20 -20.27
C ALA A 226 -2.82 -0.22 -19.21
N VAL A 227 -2.44 -1.07 -18.25
CA VAL A 227 -3.34 -1.45 -17.15
C VAL A 227 -3.74 -0.22 -16.31
N ARG A 228 -2.81 0.71 -16.04
CA ARG A 228 -3.10 1.94 -15.29
C ARG A 228 -4.08 2.84 -16.04
N GLU A 229 -3.94 2.98 -17.34
CA GLU A 229 -4.86 3.77 -18.17
C GLU A 229 -6.28 3.23 -18.10
N GLU A 230 -6.47 1.91 -18.22
CA GLU A 230 -7.78 1.29 -18.09
C GLU A 230 -8.38 1.50 -16.68
N LYS A 231 -7.57 1.38 -15.62
CA LYS A 231 -8.02 1.67 -14.25
C LYS A 231 -8.48 3.12 -14.09
N ILE A 232 -7.78 4.07 -14.69
CA ILE A 232 -8.16 5.50 -14.68
C ILE A 232 -9.50 5.71 -15.39
N LYS A 233 -9.79 5.02 -16.49
CA LYS A 233 -11.08 5.11 -17.19
C LYS A 233 -12.22 4.66 -16.27
N VAL A 234 -12.04 3.55 -15.53
CA VAL A 234 -13.04 3.08 -14.55
C VAL A 234 -13.27 4.14 -13.45
N LEU A 235 -12.19 4.69 -12.88
CA LEU A 235 -12.32 5.72 -11.83
C LEU A 235 -13.04 6.99 -12.32
N LYS A 236 -12.79 7.38 -13.58
CA LYS A 236 -13.47 8.54 -14.20
C LYS A 236 -14.94 8.27 -14.47
N ALA A 237 -15.33 7.03 -14.70
CA ALA A 237 -16.72 6.60 -14.92
C ALA A 237 -17.45 6.24 -13.61
N LEU A 238 -16.75 6.26 -12.47
CA LEU A 238 -17.36 5.99 -11.18
C LEU A 238 -18.32 7.16 -10.82
N ARG A 239 -19.58 6.83 -10.57
CA ARG A 239 -20.60 7.82 -10.20
C ARG A 239 -20.28 8.42 -8.83
N PRO A 240 -20.15 9.75 -8.71
CA PRO A 240 -19.93 10.40 -7.42
C PRO A 240 -21.12 10.19 -6.46
N ILE A 241 -20.82 9.82 -5.23
CA ILE A 241 -21.81 9.72 -4.15
C ILE A 241 -21.71 10.99 -3.32
N VAL A 242 -22.64 11.91 -3.52
CA VAL A 242 -22.63 13.24 -2.88
C VAL A 242 -24.02 13.64 -2.35
N GLY A 243 -24.05 14.54 -1.39
CA GLY A 243 -25.29 15.06 -0.84
C GLY A 243 -26.18 13.95 -0.25
N PRO A 244 -27.49 13.92 -0.61
CA PRO A 244 -28.43 12.92 -0.08
C PRO A 244 -28.07 11.46 -0.43
N ASP A 245 -27.34 11.25 -1.51
CA ASP A 245 -26.92 9.90 -1.95
C ASP A 245 -25.97 9.24 -0.97
N VAL A 246 -25.24 10.02 -0.16
CA VAL A 246 -24.37 9.46 0.89
C VAL A 246 -25.18 8.59 1.86
N GLN A 247 -26.33 9.07 2.33
CA GLN A 247 -27.19 8.30 3.23
C GLN A 247 -27.86 7.10 2.53
N ARG A 248 -28.15 7.24 1.24
CA ARG A 248 -28.84 6.20 0.45
C ARG A 248 -27.91 5.04 0.07
N TYR A 249 -26.65 5.35 -0.24
CA TYR A 249 -25.73 4.38 -0.84
C TYR A 249 -24.58 3.98 0.06
N THR A 250 -24.52 4.48 1.31
CA THR A 250 -23.47 4.13 2.25
C THR A 250 -24.01 3.74 3.62
N VAL A 251 -23.38 2.77 4.24
CA VAL A 251 -23.59 2.39 5.64
C VAL A 251 -22.25 2.38 6.34
N ARG A 252 -22.19 2.95 7.54
CA ARG A 252 -21.04 2.89 8.43
C ARG A 252 -21.41 2.27 9.75
N GLY A 253 -20.51 1.52 10.33
CA GLY A 253 -20.68 0.90 11.63
C GLY A 253 -19.38 0.81 12.39
N GLN A 254 -19.48 0.43 13.65
CA GLN A 254 -18.36 0.18 14.52
C GLN A 254 -18.60 -1.16 15.21
N TYR A 255 -17.58 -2.03 15.29
CA TYR A 255 -17.76 -3.32 15.95
C TYR A 255 -17.94 -3.16 17.46
N GLY A 256 -18.91 -3.88 18.00
CA GLY A 256 -19.11 -4.07 19.44
C GLY A 256 -18.35 -5.28 19.95
N ALA A 257 -18.46 -5.52 21.26
CA ALA A 257 -17.99 -6.77 21.86
C ALA A 257 -18.70 -7.98 21.22
N GLY A 258 -17.97 -9.06 20.98
CA GLY A 258 -18.49 -10.23 20.31
C GLY A 258 -17.66 -11.48 20.55
N GLN A 259 -17.72 -12.42 19.60
CA GLN A 259 -16.92 -13.66 19.63
C GLN A 259 -16.35 -13.94 18.25
N ILE A 260 -15.09 -14.37 18.20
CA ILE A 260 -14.42 -14.90 17.01
C ILE A 260 -13.87 -16.28 17.38
N ASP A 261 -14.23 -17.30 16.62
CA ASP A 261 -13.83 -18.70 16.88
C ASP A 261 -14.10 -19.18 18.33
N GLY A 262 -15.24 -18.72 18.90
CA GLY A 262 -15.64 -19.04 20.26
C GLY A 262 -14.94 -18.25 21.38
N GLN A 263 -13.97 -17.42 21.02
CA GLN A 263 -13.26 -16.55 21.99
C GLN A 263 -13.91 -15.16 22.04
N ARG A 264 -14.13 -14.66 23.26
CA ARG A 264 -14.65 -13.30 23.46
C ARG A 264 -13.65 -12.26 22.96
N VAL A 265 -14.12 -11.33 22.14
CA VAL A 265 -13.37 -10.16 21.68
C VAL A 265 -14.01 -8.88 22.20
N ARG A 266 -13.18 -7.88 22.47
CA ARG A 266 -13.61 -6.57 22.91
C ARG A 266 -14.25 -5.77 21.77
N GLY A 267 -15.15 -4.85 22.12
CA GLY A 267 -15.60 -3.83 21.17
C GLY A 267 -14.53 -2.76 20.91
N TYR A 268 -14.70 -2.03 19.82
CA TYR A 268 -13.75 -1.00 19.38
C TYR A 268 -13.40 0.02 20.48
N SER A 269 -14.41 0.61 21.11
CA SER A 269 -14.21 1.58 22.20
C SER A 269 -13.56 0.96 23.43
N GLU A 270 -13.78 -0.33 23.70
CA GLU A 270 -13.13 -1.06 24.79
C GLU A 270 -11.64 -1.31 24.49
N GLU A 271 -11.29 -1.60 23.22
CA GLU A 271 -9.90 -1.75 22.81
C GLU A 271 -9.16 -0.41 22.81
N LEU A 272 -9.84 0.65 22.36
CA LEU A 272 -9.29 2.00 22.29
C LEU A 272 -9.11 2.64 23.68
N GLY A 273 -9.92 2.23 24.67
CA GLY A 273 -9.91 2.77 26.01
C GLY A 273 -10.69 4.08 26.19
N HIS A 274 -11.37 4.56 25.15
CA HIS A 274 -12.24 5.73 25.16
C HIS A 274 -13.30 5.64 24.06
N GLY A 275 -14.34 6.48 24.15
CA GLY A 275 -15.37 6.57 23.12
C GLY A 275 -14.82 7.17 21.82
N SER A 276 -15.26 6.63 20.69
CA SER A 276 -14.91 7.13 19.35
C SER A 276 -16.09 6.93 18.39
N ASN A 277 -16.19 7.80 17.39
CA ASN A 277 -17.13 7.70 16.27
C ASN A 277 -16.50 7.21 14.98
N THR A 278 -15.25 6.73 15.05
CA THR A 278 -14.54 6.20 13.90
C THR A 278 -15.16 4.89 13.45
N GLU A 279 -15.48 4.80 12.18
CA GLU A 279 -16.05 3.60 11.58
C GLU A 279 -14.99 2.50 11.43
N THR A 280 -15.42 1.27 11.76
CA THR A 280 -14.66 0.03 11.55
C THR A 280 -15.31 -0.88 10.52
N PHE A 281 -16.47 -0.49 10.05
CA PHE A 281 -17.23 -1.13 8.98
C PHE A 281 -17.77 -0.07 8.04
N VAL A 282 -17.65 -0.33 6.75
CA VAL A 282 -18.22 0.49 5.68
C VAL A 282 -18.83 -0.42 4.62
N ALA A 283 -20.04 -0.14 4.19
CA ALA A 283 -20.62 -0.72 2.99
C ALA A 283 -21.03 0.42 2.04
N ILE A 284 -20.69 0.27 0.76
CA ILE A 284 -20.96 1.28 -0.27
C ILE A 284 -21.54 0.59 -1.49
N ARG A 285 -22.64 1.14 -2.02
CA ARG A 285 -23.12 0.80 -3.36
C ARG A 285 -22.53 1.79 -4.36
N CYS A 286 -21.64 1.31 -5.22
CA CYS A 286 -21.03 2.06 -6.31
C CYS A 286 -21.70 1.73 -7.64
N GLU A 287 -21.65 2.68 -8.60
CA GLU A 287 -22.06 2.47 -9.99
C GLU A 287 -20.98 3.02 -10.91
N VAL A 288 -20.70 2.29 -12.00
CA VAL A 288 -19.71 2.67 -13.01
C VAL A 288 -20.44 2.97 -14.30
N ASP A 289 -20.49 4.25 -14.68
CA ASP A 289 -21.25 4.75 -15.83
C ASP A 289 -20.43 4.63 -17.12
N ASN A 290 -20.23 3.38 -17.57
CA ASN A 290 -19.61 3.05 -18.85
C ASN A 290 -20.43 1.98 -19.59
N TRP A 291 -20.06 1.71 -20.85
CA TRP A 291 -20.77 0.76 -21.70
C TRP A 291 -20.81 -0.68 -21.15
N ARG A 292 -19.82 -1.06 -20.35
CA ARG A 292 -19.71 -2.40 -19.79
C ARG A 292 -20.55 -2.60 -18.54
N TRP A 293 -20.63 -1.57 -17.68
CA TRP A 293 -21.14 -1.71 -16.31
C TRP A 293 -22.37 -0.88 -15.98
N ALA A 294 -22.85 -0.04 -16.91
CA ALA A 294 -24.02 0.79 -16.64
C ALA A 294 -25.21 -0.07 -16.17
N GLY A 295 -25.79 0.29 -15.01
CA GLY A 295 -26.90 -0.41 -14.40
C GLY A 295 -26.52 -1.58 -13.47
N VAL A 296 -25.25 -1.97 -13.38
CA VAL A 296 -24.77 -3.02 -12.47
C VAL A 296 -24.31 -2.39 -11.15
N PRO A 297 -25.00 -2.63 -10.04
CA PRO A 297 -24.54 -2.15 -8.73
C PRO A 297 -23.32 -2.96 -8.27
N ILE A 298 -22.31 -2.25 -7.74
CA ILE A 298 -21.12 -2.83 -7.17
C ILE A 298 -21.10 -2.51 -5.67
N TYR A 299 -21.16 -3.52 -4.84
CA TYR A 299 -21.16 -3.38 -3.39
C TYR A 299 -19.75 -3.61 -2.85
N LEU A 300 -19.19 -2.60 -2.21
CA LEU A 300 -17.92 -2.66 -1.51
C LEU A 300 -18.18 -2.76 -0.01
N ARG A 301 -17.55 -3.71 0.68
CA ARG A 301 -17.63 -3.81 2.14
C ARG A 301 -16.41 -4.51 2.73
#